data_3ed228f548dea7a0fb995b404f1f453e
#
_entry.id   3ed228f548dea7a0fb995b404f1f453e
#
_cell.length_a   1.000
_cell.length_b   1.000
_cell.length_c   1.000
_cell.angle_alpha   90.00
_cell.angle_beta   90.00
_cell.angle_gamma   90.00
#
_symmetry.space_group_name_H-M   'P 1'
#
loop_
_entity.id
_entity.type
_entity.pdbx_description
1 polymer ?
#
loop_
_entity_poly.entity_id
_entity_poly.type
_entity_poly.pdbx_seq_one_letter_code
_entity_poly.pdbx_strand_id
1 'polypeptide(L)'
;MPLYRYKALDAHGEMLDGQMEAASDADVALRLQEQGHLPVETRLATGENDSPSLRMLLRKKPFDNAALVQFTQQLSTLIGAGQPLDRALSILMDLPEDDKSRRVIGDVRDTVRGGAPLSSALERQHGLFSKLYINMVRAGEAGGSMQDTLQRLADYLERSRALRGKVINALIYPAILLAVVGCALLFLLGYVVPQFAQMYESLDVALPWFTQAVLSVGLLVRDWWVVLIVVPGVLGLWLDRKRRNAAFRAALDEWLLRQKVVGSLIARLETARLTRTLGTLLRNGVPLLAAIGIARNVMSNLALVEDVDAAADDVKNGHGLAMSLARGKRFPRLALQMIQVGEESGALDTMLLKTADTFELETAQSIDRALAALVPLITLVLASVVGLVIISVLVPLYDLTNAIG
;
A
#
# COMPACT_ATOMS: atom_id res chain seq x y z
N MET A 1 -31.11 -30.57 -5.31
CA MET A 1 -30.94 -30.25 -6.72
C MET A 1 -29.55 -29.68 -6.92
N PRO A 2 -28.86 -29.90 -8.04
CA PRO A 2 -27.55 -29.30 -8.25
C PRO A 2 -27.64 -27.76 -8.27
N LEU A 3 -26.66 -27.09 -7.68
CA LEU A 3 -26.57 -25.64 -7.64
C LEU A 3 -25.84 -25.16 -8.90
N TYR A 4 -26.44 -24.25 -9.64
CA TYR A 4 -25.85 -23.61 -10.82
C TYR A 4 -25.52 -22.17 -10.55
N ARG A 5 -24.37 -21.72 -11.04
CA ARG A 5 -23.97 -20.31 -11.08
C ARG A 5 -24.31 -19.77 -12.45
N TYR A 6 -24.97 -18.61 -12.48
CA TYR A 6 -25.37 -17.97 -13.72
C TYR A 6 -24.88 -16.54 -13.82
N LYS A 7 -24.67 -16.09 -15.04
CA LYS A 7 -24.53 -14.69 -15.42
C LYS A 7 -25.64 -14.34 -16.40
N ALA A 8 -26.39 -13.30 -16.10
CA ALA A 8 -27.48 -12.85 -16.93
C ALA A 8 -27.45 -11.33 -17.09
N LEU A 9 -28.01 -10.82 -18.18
CA LEU A 9 -28.22 -9.39 -18.39
C LEU A 9 -29.68 -9.08 -18.02
N ASP A 10 -29.87 -8.00 -17.24
CA ASP A 10 -31.21 -7.49 -16.96
C ASP A 10 -31.75 -6.68 -18.15
N ALA A 11 -32.99 -6.18 -18.03
CA ALA A 11 -33.64 -5.37 -19.04
C ALA A 11 -32.94 -4.01 -19.31
N HIS A 12 -32.01 -3.60 -18.43
CA HIS A 12 -31.21 -2.36 -18.52
C HIS A 12 -29.80 -2.61 -19.04
N GLY A 13 -29.44 -3.87 -19.35
CA GLY A 13 -28.10 -4.26 -19.83
C GLY A 13 -27.07 -4.42 -18.72
N GLU A 14 -27.49 -4.46 -17.45
CA GLU A 14 -26.57 -4.72 -16.33
C GLU A 14 -26.35 -6.23 -16.13
N MET A 15 -25.11 -6.60 -15.79
CA MET A 15 -24.75 -8.00 -15.60
C MET A 15 -25.08 -8.45 -14.18
N LEU A 16 -26.01 -9.39 -14.07
CA LEU A 16 -26.43 -10.05 -12.83
C LEU A 16 -25.65 -11.36 -12.65
N ASP A 17 -24.97 -11.50 -11.52
CA ASP A 17 -24.30 -12.73 -11.08
C ASP A 17 -25.08 -13.35 -9.93
N GLY A 18 -25.46 -14.63 -10.05
CA GLY A 18 -26.22 -15.32 -9.01
C GLY A 18 -26.02 -16.84 -9.02
N GLN A 19 -26.63 -17.47 -8.03
CA GLN A 19 -26.70 -18.93 -7.93
C GLN A 19 -28.15 -19.36 -7.76
N MET A 20 -28.56 -20.42 -8.47
CA MET A 20 -29.87 -21.02 -8.28
C MET A 20 -29.80 -22.53 -8.36
N GLU A 21 -30.73 -23.21 -7.67
CA GLU A 21 -30.91 -24.65 -7.76
C GLU A 21 -31.75 -24.98 -8.96
N ALA A 22 -31.28 -25.82 -9.85
CA ALA A 22 -32.00 -26.25 -11.06
C ALA A 22 -31.67 -27.71 -11.40
N ALA A 23 -32.52 -28.31 -12.21
CA ALA A 23 -32.32 -29.69 -12.67
C ALA A 23 -31.26 -29.79 -13.77
N SER A 24 -31.13 -28.74 -14.60
CA SER A 24 -30.16 -28.63 -15.69
C SER A 24 -29.80 -27.17 -15.99
N ASP A 25 -28.74 -26.92 -16.77
CA ASP A 25 -28.38 -25.61 -17.29
C ASP A 25 -29.49 -24.96 -18.15
N ALA A 26 -30.23 -25.77 -18.89
CA ALA A 26 -31.40 -25.35 -19.67
C ALA A 26 -32.57 -24.84 -18.75
N ASP A 27 -32.77 -25.45 -17.58
CA ASP A 27 -33.77 -25.05 -16.60
C ASP A 27 -33.39 -23.67 -15.98
N VAL A 28 -32.10 -23.45 -15.73
CA VAL A 28 -31.57 -22.14 -15.29
C VAL A 28 -31.84 -21.06 -16.33
N ALA A 29 -31.57 -21.35 -17.61
CA ALA A 29 -31.76 -20.41 -18.70
C ALA A 29 -33.25 -20.06 -18.88
N LEU A 30 -34.14 -21.03 -18.76
CA LEU A 30 -35.57 -20.85 -18.89
C LEU A 30 -36.13 -19.95 -17.76
N ARG A 31 -35.73 -20.22 -16.52
CA ARG A 31 -36.15 -19.39 -15.35
C ARG A 31 -35.64 -17.96 -15.41
N LEU A 32 -34.40 -17.76 -15.92
CA LEU A 32 -33.88 -16.42 -16.12
C LEU A 32 -34.64 -15.68 -17.22
N GLN A 33 -35.03 -16.35 -18.30
CA GLN A 33 -35.86 -15.77 -19.37
C GLN A 33 -37.26 -15.43 -18.88
N GLU A 34 -37.86 -16.26 -18.03
CA GLU A 34 -39.17 -15.99 -17.40
C GLU A 34 -39.10 -14.74 -16.48
N GLN A 35 -37.94 -14.47 -15.89
CA GLN A 35 -37.69 -13.27 -15.08
C GLN A 35 -37.27 -12.03 -15.91
N GLY A 36 -37.27 -12.15 -17.23
CA GLY A 36 -36.93 -11.05 -18.14
C GLY A 36 -35.40 -10.81 -18.24
N HIS A 37 -34.57 -11.77 -17.81
CA HIS A 37 -33.13 -11.68 -17.89
C HIS A 37 -32.60 -12.53 -19.06
N LEU A 38 -31.59 -12.01 -19.76
CA LEU A 38 -30.90 -12.74 -20.82
C LEU A 38 -29.75 -13.56 -20.24
N PRO A 39 -29.80 -14.91 -20.24
CA PRO A 39 -28.71 -15.73 -19.75
C PRO A 39 -27.50 -15.61 -20.68
N VAL A 40 -26.35 -15.26 -20.12
CA VAL A 40 -25.08 -15.14 -20.84
C VAL A 40 -24.20 -16.35 -20.63
N GLU A 41 -24.19 -16.89 -19.39
CA GLU A 41 -23.38 -18.03 -19.02
C GLU A 41 -24.03 -18.79 -17.85
N THR A 42 -24.15 -20.12 -17.97
CA THR A 42 -24.62 -21.00 -16.90
C THR A 42 -23.60 -22.12 -16.70
N ARG A 43 -23.16 -22.35 -15.45
CA ARG A 43 -22.23 -23.43 -15.09
C ARG A 43 -22.67 -24.11 -13.80
N LEU A 44 -22.49 -25.44 -13.73
CA LEU A 44 -22.66 -26.17 -12.47
C LEU A 44 -21.73 -25.58 -11.40
N ALA A 45 -22.27 -25.25 -10.24
CA ALA A 45 -21.48 -24.88 -9.07
C ALA A 45 -20.91 -26.18 -8.45
N THR A 46 -20.02 -26.86 -9.17
CA THR A 46 -19.22 -27.94 -8.60
C THR A 46 -18.34 -27.29 -7.53
N GLY A 47 -18.35 -27.87 -6.31
CA GLY A 47 -17.57 -27.40 -5.17
C GLY A 47 -16.05 -27.59 -5.32
N GLU A 48 -15.51 -27.19 -6.45
CA GLU A 48 -14.09 -26.93 -6.59
C GLU A 48 -13.80 -25.57 -5.98
N ASN A 49 -13.07 -25.62 -4.89
CA ASN A 49 -12.42 -24.47 -4.24
C ASN A 49 -12.01 -23.46 -5.30
N ASP A 50 -12.69 -22.32 -5.37
CA ASP A 50 -12.13 -21.07 -5.84
C ASP A 50 -10.99 -20.67 -4.87
N SER A 51 -9.93 -21.47 -4.84
CA SER A 51 -8.64 -20.94 -4.44
C SER A 51 -8.37 -19.79 -5.41
N PRO A 52 -8.15 -18.57 -4.91
CA PRO A 52 -7.82 -17.44 -5.77
C PRO A 52 -6.61 -17.88 -6.58
N SER A 53 -6.82 -18.19 -7.88
CA SER A 53 -5.75 -18.67 -8.73
C SER A 53 -4.63 -17.63 -8.64
N LEU A 54 -3.38 -18.10 -8.50
CA LEU A 54 -2.18 -17.23 -8.48
C LEU A 54 -2.23 -16.21 -9.65
N ARG A 55 -2.91 -16.54 -10.75
CA ARG A 55 -3.24 -15.65 -11.86
C ARG A 55 -4.08 -14.43 -11.47
N MET A 56 -4.94 -14.55 -10.42
CA MET A 56 -5.77 -13.42 -9.96
C MET A 56 -4.95 -12.44 -9.11
N LEU A 57 -3.95 -12.94 -8.38
CA LEU A 57 -2.96 -12.12 -7.65
C LEU A 57 -1.97 -11.40 -8.57
N LEU A 58 -1.70 -11.96 -9.75
CA LEU A 58 -0.82 -11.38 -10.78
C LEU A 58 -1.57 -10.49 -11.79
N ARG A 59 -2.89 -10.35 -11.68
CA ARG A 59 -3.68 -9.50 -12.56
C ARG A 59 -3.37 -8.04 -12.26
N LYS A 60 -2.53 -7.42 -13.08
CA LYS A 60 -2.26 -5.96 -13.02
C LYS A 60 -3.59 -5.22 -12.96
N LYS A 61 -3.74 -4.33 -11.97
CA LYS A 61 -4.89 -3.42 -11.90
C LYS A 61 -4.98 -2.65 -13.23
N PRO A 62 -6.18 -2.44 -13.75
CA PRO A 62 -6.36 -1.80 -15.07
C PRO A 62 -5.75 -0.39 -15.13
N PHE A 63 -5.60 0.29 -14.02
CA PHE A 63 -4.93 1.59 -13.91
C PHE A 63 -3.87 1.47 -12.82
N ASP A 64 -2.63 1.15 -13.20
CA ASP A 64 -1.52 1.10 -12.24
C ASP A 64 -1.17 2.53 -11.80
N ASN A 65 -0.51 2.66 -10.64
CA ASN A 65 -0.06 3.96 -10.13
C ASN A 65 0.80 4.73 -11.16
N ALA A 66 1.52 4.02 -12.03
CA ALA A 66 2.28 4.62 -13.12
C ALA A 66 1.38 5.24 -14.17
N ALA A 67 0.37 4.50 -14.62
CA ALA A 67 -0.61 4.97 -15.60
C ALA A 67 -1.42 6.15 -15.05
N LEU A 68 -1.77 6.12 -13.74
CA LEU A 68 -2.46 7.22 -13.09
C LEU A 68 -1.63 8.52 -13.06
N VAL A 69 -0.34 8.42 -12.72
CA VAL A 69 0.57 9.58 -12.73
C VAL A 69 0.65 10.14 -14.15
N GLN A 70 0.90 9.28 -15.12
CA GLN A 70 1.03 9.68 -16.55
C GLN A 70 -0.25 10.31 -17.07
N PHE A 71 -1.41 9.70 -16.81
CA PHE A 71 -2.71 10.25 -17.18
C PHE A 71 -2.91 11.66 -16.60
N THR A 72 -2.60 11.84 -15.30
CA THR A 72 -2.79 13.14 -14.64
C THR A 72 -1.85 14.21 -15.18
N GLN A 73 -0.58 13.88 -15.42
CA GLN A 73 0.40 14.80 -16.01
C GLN A 73 0.01 15.22 -17.42
N GLN A 74 -0.39 14.25 -18.24
CA GLN A 74 -0.79 14.52 -19.62
C GLN A 74 -2.08 15.34 -19.68
N LEU A 75 -3.07 15.01 -18.83
CA LEU A 75 -4.30 15.77 -18.72
C LEU A 75 -4.02 17.22 -18.31
N SER A 76 -3.18 17.41 -17.27
CA SER A 76 -2.75 18.74 -16.82
C SER A 76 -2.07 19.53 -17.95
N THR A 77 -1.18 18.89 -18.69
CA THR A 77 -0.45 19.50 -19.80
C THR A 77 -1.40 19.93 -20.93
N LEU A 78 -2.34 19.08 -21.32
CA LEU A 78 -3.30 19.38 -22.38
C LEU A 78 -4.26 20.52 -22.00
N ILE A 79 -4.76 20.50 -20.74
CA ILE A 79 -5.61 21.59 -20.26
C ILE A 79 -4.80 22.89 -20.12
N GLY A 80 -3.55 22.81 -19.68
CA GLY A 80 -2.63 23.94 -19.62
C GLY A 80 -2.30 24.53 -21.00
N ALA A 81 -2.32 23.71 -22.04
CA ALA A 81 -2.20 24.15 -23.44
C ALA A 81 -3.52 24.71 -24.00
N GLY A 82 -4.56 24.88 -23.15
CA GLY A 82 -5.85 25.44 -23.57
C GLY A 82 -6.77 24.46 -24.30
N GLN A 83 -6.50 23.16 -24.26
CA GLN A 83 -7.39 22.18 -24.84
C GLN A 83 -8.67 22.03 -24.01
N PRO A 84 -9.87 21.99 -24.64
CA PRO A 84 -11.09 21.62 -23.95
C PRO A 84 -10.99 20.23 -23.33
N LEU A 85 -11.64 20.02 -22.18
CA LEU A 85 -11.53 18.80 -21.38
C LEU A 85 -11.91 17.54 -22.17
N ASP A 86 -12.99 17.58 -22.95
CA ASP A 86 -13.45 16.47 -23.79
C ASP A 86 -12.43 16.09 -24.86
N ARG A 87 -11.79 17.10 -25.48
CA ARG A 87 -10.72 16.89 -26.46
C ARG A 87 -9.45 16.37 -25.83
N ALA A 88 -9.06 16.89 -24.66
CA ALA A 88 -7.92 16.38 -23.90
C ALA A 88 -8.11 14.90 -23.54
N LEU A 89 -9.29 14.50 -23.04
CA LEU A 89 -9.62 13.10 -22.75
C LEU A 89 -9.64 12.23 -24.02
N SER A 90 -10.09 12.76 -25.16
CA SER A 90 -10.05 12.03 -26.43
C SER A 90 -8.61 11.75 -26.89
N ILE A 91 -7.71 12.72 -26.77
CA ILE A 91 -6.28 12.52 -27.05
C ILE A 91 -5.67 11.48 -26.11
N LEU A 92 -6.01 11.56 -24.82
CA LEU A 92 -5.50 10.62 -23.80
C LEU A 92 -5.99 9.19 -23.99
N MET A 93 -7.15 8.97 -24.63
CA MET A 93 -7.67 7.64 -24.92
C MET A 93 -6.82 6.88 -25.93
N ASP A 94 -6.12 7.57 -26.83
CA ASP A 94 -5.29 6.97 -27.88
C ASP A 94 -3.88 6.59 -27.41
N LEU A 95 -3.47 7.03 -26.20
CA LEU A 95 -2.12 6.83 -25.68
C LEU A 95 -1.88 5.47 -24.97
N PRO A 96 -2.85 4.88 -24.23
CA PRO A 96 -2.61 3.61 -23.55
C PRO A 96 -2.47 2.44 -24.53
N GLU A 97 -1.48 1.59 -24.27
CA GLU A 97 -1.29 0.34 -25.00
C GLU A 97 -2.29 -0.74 -24.56
N ASP A 98 -2.82 -0.65 -23.31
CA ASP A 98 -3.76 -1.63 -22.76
C ASP A 98 -5.22 -1.19 -22.97
N ASP A 99 -6.04 -2.12 -23.46
CA ASP A 99 -7.46 -1.90 -23.74
C ASP A 99 -8.27 -1.53 -22.48
N LYS A 100 -7.80 -1.88 -21.28
CA LYS A 100 -8.50 -1.59 -20.04
C LYS A 100 -8.36 -0.12 -19.65
N SER A 101 -7.15 0.44 -19.72
CA SER A 101 -6.92 1.86 -19.49
C SER A 101 -7.65 2.71 -20.54
N ARG A 102 -7.64 2.25 -21.78
CA ARG A 102 -8.39 2.91 -22.85
C ARG A 102 -9.89 2.96 -22.57
N ARG A 103 -10.49 1.87 -22.08
CA ARG A 103 -11.91 1.83 -21.70
C ARG A 103 -12.21 2.79 -20.56
N VAL A 104 -11.39 2.79 -19.48
CA VAL A 104 -11.58 3.69 -18.34
C VAL A 104 -11.55 5.16 -18.80
N ILE A 105 -10.59 5.55 -19.63
CA ILE A 105 -10.51 6.92 -20.14
C ILE A 105 -11.70 7.22 -21.06
N GLY A 106 -12.13 6.26 -21.88
CA GLY A 106 -13.32 6.35 -22.73
C GLY A 106 -14.59 6.60 -21.92
N ASP A 107 -14.83 5.82 -20.87
CA ASP A 107 -15.99 5.96 -19.98
C ASP A 107 -16.01 7.33 -19.28
N VAL A 108 -14.82 7.80 -18.83
CA VAL A 108 -14.67 9.14 -18.23
C VAL A 108 -14.99 10.22 -19.28
N ARG A 109 -14.44 10.11 -20.49
CA ARG A 109 -14.69 11.05 -21.60
C ARG A 109 -16.19 11.11 -21.94
N ASP A 110 -16.84 9.97 -22.12
CA ASP A 110 -18.24 9.90 -22.53
C ASP A 110 -19.16 10.47 -21.45
N THR A 111 -18.82 10.26 -20.17
CA THR A 111 -19.54 10.87 -19.04
C THR A 111 -19.38 12.39 -19.03
N VAL A 112 -18.17 12.90 -19.26
CA VAL A 112 -17.90 14.36 -19.34
C VAL A 112 -18.57 14.97 -20.57
N ARG A 113 -18.53 14.29 -21.70
CA ARG A 113 -19.21 14.72 -22.93
C ARG A 113 -20.73 14.77 -22.78
N GLY A 114 -21.29 13.94 -21.92
CA GLY A 114 -22.68 13.98 -21.48
C GLY A 114 -23.02 15.15 -20.55
N GLY A 115 -22.06 16.05 -20.25
CA GLY A 115 -22.26 17.25 -19.42
C GLY A 115 -22.01 17.03 -17.93
N ALA A 116 -21.57 15.84 -17.50
CA ALA A 116 -21.22 15.60 -16.10
C ALA A 116 -19.85 16.21 -15.75
N PRO A 117 -19.65 16.68 -14.51
CA PRO A 117 -18.35 17.10 -14.02
C PRO A 117 -17.30 15.96 -14.09
N LEU A 118 -16.03 16.29 -14.34
CA LEU A 118 -14.93 15.31 -14.35
C LEU A 118 -14.84 14.54 -13.03
N SER A 119 -14.99 15.25 -11.89
CA SER A 119 -15.01 14.62 -10.56
C SER A 119 -16.07 13.53 -10.44
N SER A 120 -17.26 13.74 -10.99
CA SER A 120 -18.34 12.75 -11.01
C SER A 120 -18.05 11.57 -11.96
N ALA A 121 -17.43 11.85 -13.11
CA ALA A 121 -17.00 10.83 -14.06
C ALA A 121 -15.93 9.90 -13.46
N LEU A 122 -14.97 10.48 -12.72
CA LEU A 122 -13.92 9.73 -12.00
C LEU A 122 -14.47 8.91 -10.83
N GLU A 123 -15.47 9.43 -10.12
CA GLU A 123 -16.12 8.76 -8.99
C GLU A 123 -16.85 7.48 -9.42
N ARG A 124 -17.43 7.48 -10.62
CA ARG A 124 -18.05 6.29 -11.24
C ARG A 124 -17.07 5.17 -11.54
N GLN A 125 -15.77 5.47 -11.67
CA GLN A 125 -14.71 4.47 -11.88
C GLN A 125 -14.29 3.84 -10.54
N HIS A 126 -15.19 3.08 -9.92
CA HIS A 126 -15.10 2.55 -8.56
C HIS A 126 -13.70 2.01 -8.17
N GLY A 127 -13.05 2.67 -7.21
CA GLY A 127 -11.78 2.23 -6.61
C GLY A 127 -10.51 2.47 -7.44
N LEU A 128 -10.60 3.07 -8.64
CA LEU A 128 -9.44 3.44 -9.45
C LEU A 128 -8.82 4.77 -8.99
N PHE A 129 -9.67 5.75 -8.71
CA PHE A 129 -9.26 7.06 -8.23
C PHE A 129 -9.49 7.18 -6.73
N SER A 130 -8.50 7.70 -6.00
CA SER A 130 -8.65 7.90 -4.56
C SER A 130 -9.64 9.02 -4.25
N LYS A 131 -10.23 9.00 -3.04
CA LYS A 131 -11.11 10.08 -2.58
C LYS A 131 -10.42 11.45 -2.61
N LEU A 132 -9.11 11.50 -2.32
CA LEU A 132 -8.30 12.70 -2.45
C LEU A 132 -8.30 13.20 -3.90
N TYR A 133 -8.01 12.32 -4.86
CA TYR A 133 -7.98 12.64 -6.28
C TYR A 133 -9.30 13.29 -6.72
N ILE A 134 -10.40 12.62 -6.45
CA ILE A 134 -11.75 13.08 -6.80
C ILE A 134 -12.08 14.42 -6.14
N ASN A 135 -11.77 14.58 -4.85
CA ASN A 135 -12.06 15.83 -4.14
C ASN A 135 -11.21 16.99 -4.59
N MET A 136 -9.93 16.76 -4.93
CA MET A 136 -9.08 17.80 -5.53
C MET A 136 -9.61 18.23 -6.90
N VAL A 137 -9.97 17.28 -7.75
CA VAL A 137 -10.56 17.59 -9.06
C VAL A 137 -11.87 18.38 -8.88
N ARG A 138 -12.74 17.96 -7.95
CA ARG A 138 -13.99 18.68 -7.62
C ARG A 138 -13.74 20.11 -7.13
N ALA A 139 -12.72 20.31 -6.32
CA ALA A 139 -12.35 21.66 -5.88
C ALA A 139 -11.83 22.51 -7.04
N GLY A 140 -11.02 21.95 -7.93
CA GLY A 140 -10.53 22.62 -9.13
C GLY A 140 -11.64 22.98 -10.12
N GLU A 141 -12.65 22.10 -10.27
CA GLU A 141 -13.86 22.38 -11.07
C GLU A 141 -14.64 23.55 -10.48
N ALA A 142 -14.95 23.50 -9.19
CA ALA A 142 -15.72 24.54 -8.51
C ALA A 142 -15.00 25.92 -8.49
N GLY A 143 -13.67 25.90 -8.38
CA GLY A 143 -12.83 27.10 -8.34
C GLY A 143 -12.38 27.61 -9.72
N GLY A 144 -12.72 26.91 -10.82
CA GLY A 144 -12.25 27.28 -12.17
C GLY A 144 -10.71 27.15 -12.36
N SER A 145 -10.02 26.48 -11.43
CA SER A 145 -8.56 26.31 -11.40
C SER A 145 -8.12 24.89 -11.71
N MET A 146 -8.77 24.24 -12.69
CA MET A 146 -8.54 22.84 -13.05
C MET A 146 -7.09 22.55 -13.42
N GLN A 147 -6.45 23.41 -14.20
CA GLN A 147 -5.05 23.26 -14.60
C GLN A 147 -4.12 23.18 -13.41
N ASP A 148 -4.18 24.19 -12.52
CA ASP A 148 -3.30 24.25 -11.33
C ASP A 148 -3.55 23.07 -10.39
N THR A 149 -4.80 22.66 -10.25
CA THR A 149 -5.19 21.53 -9.41
C THR A 149 -4.64 20.21 -9.96
N LEU A 150 -4.79 19.98 -11.27
CA LEU A 150 -4.24 18.77 -11.91
C LEU A 150 -2.71 18.75 -11.88
N GLN A 151 -2.04 19.89 -12.07
CA GLN A 151 -0.60 20.00 -11.97
C GLN A 151 -0.12 19.60 -10.55
N ARG A 152 -0.73 20.15 -9.51
CA ARG A 152 -0.40 19.81 -8.12
C ARG A 152 -0.70 18.36 -7.79
N LEU A 153 -1.78 17.81 -8.36
CA LEU A 153 -2.13 16.41 -8.18
C LEU A 153 -1.12 15.50 -8.88
N ALA A 154 -0.65 15.87 -10.07
CA ALA A 154 0.41 15.17 -10.78
C ALA A 154 1.71 15.18 -9.98
N ASP A 155 2.14 16.35 -9.48
CA ASP A 155 3.33 16.50 -8.63
C ASP A 155 3.25 15.64 -7.36
N TYR A 156 2.08 15.62 -6.71
CA TYR A 156 1.85 14.79 -5.52
C TYR A 156 1.97 13.29 -5.84
N LEU A 157 1.34 12.84 -6.92
CA LEU A 157 1.38 11.44 -7.33
C LEU A 157 2.79 11.01 -7.75
N GLU A 158 3.52 11.87 -8.45
CA GLU A 158 4.90 11.63 -8.86
C GLU A 158 5.83 11.49 -7.65
N ARG A 159 5.76 12.43 -6.69
CA ARG A 159 6.53 12.35 -5.43
C ARG A 159 6.21 11.09 -4.64
N SER A 160 4.94 10.74 -4.53
CA SER A 160 4.49 9.51 -3.86
C SER A 160 5.03 8.24 -4.54
N ARG A 161 5.03 8.23 -5.89
CA ARG A 161 5.59 7.13 -6.69
C ARG A 161 7.11 7.06 -6.56
N ALA A 162 7.80 8.20 -6.63
CA ALA A 162 9.26 8.28 -6.49
C ALA A 162 9.70 7.75 -5.11
N LEU A 163 9.04 8.15 -4.03
CA LEU A 163 9.31 7.67 -2.70
C LEU A 163 9.13 6.15 -2.59
N ARG A 164 8.02 5.62 -3.10
CA ARG A 164 7.76 4.17 -3.11
C ARG A 164 8.80 3.41 -3.95
N GLY A 165 9.14 3.93 -5.13
CA GLY A 165 10.18 3.35 -5.99
C GLY A 165 11.54 3.32 -5.29
N LYS A 166 11.90 4.38 -4.59
CA LYS A 166 13.15 4.49 -3.82
C LYS A 166 13.22 3.41 -2.73
N VAL A 167 12.13 3.20 -1.98
CA VAL A 167 12.05 2.15 -0.94
C VAL A 167 12.17 0.76 -1.57
N ILE A 168 11.43 0.48 -2.64
CA ILE A 168 11.47 -0.82 -3.30
C ILE A 168 12.88 -1.10 -3.85
N ASN A 169 13.47 -0.15 -4.55
CA ASN A 169 14.82 -0.30 -5.13
C ASN A 169 15.88 -0.53 -4.05
N ALA A 170 15.77 0.15 -2.92
CA ALA A 170 16.69 -0.04 -1.80
C ALA A 170 16.57 -1.42 -1.13
N LEU A 171 15.40 -2.07 -1.23
CA LEU A 171 15.15 -3.40 -0.68
C LEU A 171 15.56 -4.55 -1.62
N ILE A 172 15.81 -4.28 -2.92
CA ILE A 172 16.20 -5.31 -3.89
C ILE A 172 17.52 -5.97 -3.49
N TYR A 173 18.55 -5.17 -3.19
CA TYR A 173 19.86 -5.69 -2.79
C TYR A 173 19.79 -6.55 -1.52
N PRO A 174 19.20 -6.10 -0.40
CA PRO A 174 18.98 -6.94 0.78
C PRO A 174 18.21 -8.23 0.49
N ALA A 175 17.20 -8.19 -0.35
CA ALA A 175 16.41 -9.38 -0.68
C ALA A 175 17.25 -10.42 -1.45
N ILE A 176 18.03 -9.98 -2.44
CA ILE A 176 18.94 -10.86 -3.18
C ILE A 176 20.00 -11.44 -2.25
N LEU A 177 20.60 -10.60 -1.41
CA LEU A 177 21.64 -11.03 -0.45
C LEU A 177 21.08 -12.08 0.52
N LEU A 178 19.91 -11.83 1.10
CA LEU A 178 19.25 -12.77 2.00
C LEU A 178 18.88 -14.09 1.29
N ALA A 179 18.46 -14.04 0.03
CA ALA A 179 18.15 -15.23 -0.75
C ALA A 179 19.41 -16.07 -1.00
N VAL A 180 20.50 -15.44 -1.47
CA VAL A 180 21.75 -16.16 -1.78
C VAL A 180 22.37 -16.76 -0.52
N VAL A 181 22.52 -15.95 0.53
CA VAL A 181 23.11 -16.43 1.80
C VAL A 181 22.17 -17.43 2.48
N GLY A 182 20.87 -17.21 2.43
CA GLY A 182 19.87 -18.15 2.93
C GLY A 182 19.98 -19.53 2.24
N CYS A 183 20.09 -19.57 0.92
CA CYS A 183 20.35 -20.81 0.18
C CYS A 183 21.66 -21.47 0.58
N ALA A 184 22.74 -20.71 0.73
CA ALA A 184 24.03 -21.24 1.16
C ALA A 184 23.97 -21.82 2.59
N LEU A 185 23.29 -21.13 3.51
CA LEU A 185 23.08 -21.61 4.88
C LEU A 185 22.20 -22.87 4.93
N LEU A 186 21.13 -22.92 4.15
CA LEU A 186 20.29 -24.11 4.04
C LEU A 186 21.09 -25.31 3.52
N PHE A 187 21.96 -25.12 2.54
CA PHE A 187 22.85 -26.15 2.04
C PHE A 187 23.86 -26.62 3.11
N LEU A 188 24.52 -25.68 3.78
CA LEU A 188 25.48 -26.00 4.83
C LEU A 188 24.83 -26.73 6.01
N LEU A 189 23.73 -26.20 6.52
CA LEU A 189 23.03 -26.76 7.69
C LEU A 189 22.26 -28.05 7.35
N GLY A 190 21.70 -28.16 6.15
CA GLY A 190 20.91 -29.32 5.74
C GLY A 190 21.70 -30.49 5.17
N TYR A 191 22.89 -30.22 4.64
CA TYR A 191 23.71 -31.25 3.98
C TYR A 191 25.07 -31.43 4.65
N VAL A 192 25.84 -30.34 4.81
CA VAL A 192 27.24 -30.45 5.26
C VAL A 192 27.33 -30.79 6.76
N VAL A 193 26.63 -30.08 7.62
CA VAL A 193 26.68 -30.27 9.06
C VAL A 193 26.22 -31.68 9.50
N PRO A 194 25.15 -32.26 8.94
CA PRO A 194 24.75 -33.65 9.28
C PRO A 194 25.78 -34.71 8.89
N GLN A 195 26.55 -34.50 7.82
CA GLN A 195 27.63 -35.44 7.46
C GLN A 195 28.75 -35.50 8.52
N PHE A 196 29.10 -34.35 9.09
CA PHE A 196 30.04 -34.31 10.19
C PHE A 196 29.47 -34.97 11.45
N ALA A 197 28.18 -34.79 11.76
CA ALA A 197 27.56 -35.44 12.91
C ALA A 197 27.63 -36.96 12.82
N GLN A 198 27.35 -37.54 11.65
CA GLN A 198 27.46 -39.01 11.41
C GLN A 198 28.90 -39.51 11.58
N MET A 199 29.90 -38.71 11.17
CA MET A 199 31.30 -39.07 11.32
C MET A 199 31.71 -39.09 12.81
N TYR A 200 31.21 -38.17 13.63
CA TYR A 200 31.44 -38.17 15.08
C TYR A 200 30.79 -39.34 15.78
N GLU A 201 29.54 -39.67 15.43
CA GLU A 201 28.85 -40.86 15.93
C GLU A 201 29.62 -42.15 15.63
N SER A 202 30.22 -42.24 14.39
CA SER A 202 31.00 -43.44 14.03
C SER A 202 32.31 -43.60 14.78
N LEU A 203 32.83 -42.51 15.38
CA LEU A 203 34.08 -42.49 16.18
C LEU A 203 33.84 -42.51 17.67
N ASP A 204 32.56 -42.61 18.12
CA ASP A 204 32.16 -42.56 19.51
C ASP A 204 32.68 -41.35 20.32
N VAL A 205 32.81 -40.20 19.61
CA VAL A 205 33.29 -38.94 20.20
C VAL A 205 32.11 -37.97 20.39
N ALA A 206 32.03 -37.39 21.59
CA ALA A 206 30.96 -36.42 21.88
C ALA A 206 31.12 -35.13 21.12
N LEU A 207 30.07 -34.68 20.39
CA LEU A 207 30.04 -33.39 19.70
C LEU A 207 30.14 -32.23 20.69
N PRO A 208 30.92 -31.18 20.38
CA PRO A 208 30.94 -29.92 21.12
C PRO A 208 29.54 -29.33 21.25
N TRP A 209 29.21 -28.77 22.42
CA TRP A 209 27.88 -28.25 22.72
C TRP A 209 27.35 -27.24 21.71
N PHE A 210 28.22 -26.37 21.20
CA PHE A 210 27.81 -25.34 20.24
C PHE A 210 27.57 -25.91 18.84
N THR A 211 28.28 -26.99 18.42
CA THR A 211 27.99 -27.73 17.19
C THR A 211 26.64 -28.43 17.30
N GLN A 212 26.32 -29.02 18.47
CA GLN A 212 24.98 -29.58 18.74
C GLN A 212 23.89 -28.52 18.64
N ALA A 213 24.12 -27.29 19.15
CA ALA A 213 23.18 -26.17 19.03
C ALA A 213 22.96 -25.77 17.57
N VAL A 214 24.03 -25.63 16.77
CA VAL A 214 23.91 -25.30 15.34
C VAL A 214 23.22 -26.42 14.56
N LEU A 215 23.52 -27.68 14.88
CA LEU A 215 22.89 -28.84 14.27
C LEU A 215 21.39 -28.89 14.59
N SER A 216 21.01 -28.67 15.84
CA SER A 216 19.59 -28.62 16.24
C SER A 216 18.83 -27.50 15.54
N VAL A 217 19.43 -26.31 15.39
CA VAL A 217 18.86 -25.22 14.59
C VAL A 217 18.74 -25.60 13.10
N GLY A 218 19.78 -26.25 12.56
CA GLY A 218 19.75 -26.74 11.16
C GLY A 218 18.65 -27.75 10.89
N LEU A 219 18.49 -28.74 11.78
CA LEU A 219 17.41 -29.72 11.72
C LEU A 219 16.04 -29.05 11.87
N LEU A 220 15.92 -28.13 12.80
CA LEU A 220 14.69 -27.37 13.00
C LEU A 220 14.32 -26.57 11.74
N VAL A 221 15.28 -25.90 11.10
CA VAL A 221 15.07 -25.18 9.84
C VAL A 221 14.71 -26.16 8.71
N ARG A 222 15.39 -27.30 8.61
CA ARG A 222 15.12 -28.34 7.62
C ARG A 222 13.72 -28.95 7.76
N ASP A 223 13.31 -29.28 8.98
CA ASP A 223 12.04 -29.96 9.23
C ASP A 223 10.85 -28.97 9.21
N TRP A 224 11.11 -27.72 9.58
CA TRP A 224 10.09 -26.67 9.75
C TRP A 224 10.15 -25.54 8.71
N TRP A 225 10.92 -25.70 7.62
CA TRP A 225 11.05 -24.63 6.60
C TRP A 225 9.69 -24.22 6.01
N VAL A 226 8.78 -25.18 5.83
CA VAL A 226 7.41 -24.90 5.36
C VAL A 226 6.67 -24.02 6.37
N VAL A 227 6.80 -24.32 7.66
CA VAL A 227 6.17 -23.55 8.74
C VAL A 227 6.78 -22.14 8.82
N LEU A 228 8.11 -22.03 8.66
CA LEU A 228 8.82 -20.74 8.62
C LEU A 228 8.36 -19.82 7.50
N ILE A 229 7.86 -20.36 6.38
CA ILE A 229 7.30 -19.58 5.27
C ILE A 229 5.79 -19.40 5.43
N VAL A 230 5.08 -20.45 5.80
CA VAL A 230 3.61 -20.43 5.89
C VAL A 230 3.12 -19.58 7.06
N VAL A 231 3.77 -19.67 8.23
CA VAL A 231 3.34 -18.92 9.43
C VAL A 231 3.41 -17.41 9.22
N PRO A 232 4.52 -16.81 8.73
CA PRO A 232 4.53 -15.38 8.41
C PRO A 232 3.52 -14.99 7.32
N GLY A 233 3.31 -15.87 6.32
CA GLY A 233 2.31 -15.66 5.29
C GLY A 233 0.88 -15.65 5.85
N VAL A 234 0.52 -16.65 6.65
CA VAL A 234 -0.79 -16.74 7.32
C VAL A 234 -0.96 -15.61 8.32
N LEU A 235 0.08 -15.29 9.10
CA LEU A 235 0.06 -14.17 10.05
C LEU A 235 -0.13 -12.83 9.33
N GLY A 236 0.52 -12.64 8.18
CA GLY A 236 0.32 -11.45 7.32
C GLY A 236 -1.12 -11.34 6.82
N LEU A 237 -1.68 -12.43 6.29
CA LEU A 237 -3.07 -12.49 5.85
C LEU A 237 -4.06 -12.30 7.01
N TRP A 238 -3.77 -12.88 8.19
CA TRP A 238 -4.59 -12.72 9.38
C TRP A 238 -4.55 -11.28 9.90
N LEU A 239 -3.37 -10.65 9.92
CA LEU A 239 -3.19 -9.24 10.27
C LEU A 239 -3.91 -8.33 9.28
N ASP A 240 -3.84 -8.60 7.97
CA ASP A 240 -4.56 -7.83 6.95
C ASP A 240 -6.07 -7.96 7.16
N ARG A 241 -6.56 -9.17 7.43
CA ARG A 241 -7.97 -9.40 7.72
C ARG A 241 -8.41 -8.72 9.03
N LYS A 242 -7.55 -8.75 10.07
CA LYS A 242 -7.83 -8.11 11.36
C LYS A 242 -7.76 -6.58 11.30
N ARG A 243 -6.93 -6.02 10.41
CA ARG A 243 -6.88 -4.57 10.10
C ARG A 243 -8.16 -4.02 9.48
N ARG A 244 -9.03 -4.88 8.96
CA ARG A 244 -10.38 -4.48 8.49
C ARG A 244 -11.34 -4.18 9.65
N ASN A 245 -11.04 -4.64 10.85
CA ASN A 245 -11.78 -4.26 12.05
C ASN A 245 -11.28 -2.89 12.54
N ALA A 246 -12.18 -1.89 12.58
CA ALA A 246 -11.85 -0.51 12.93
C ALA A 246 -11.25 -0.38 14.34
N ALA A 247 -11.76 -1.12 15.32
CA ALA A 247 -11.25 -1.08 16.70
C ALA A 247 -9.81 -1.61 16.81
N PHE A 248 -9.51 -2.72 16.15
CA PHE A 248 -8.15 -3.28 16.14
C PHE A 248 -7.17 -2.36 15.41
N ARG A 249 -7.60 -1.76 14.28
CA ARG A 249 -6.80 -0.82 13.51
C ARG A 249 -6.48 0.43 14.35
N ALA A 250 -7.46 0.99 15.06
CA ALA A 250 -7.24 2.16 15.92
C ALA A 250 -6.23 1.86 17.03
N ALA A 251 -6.36 0.71 17.72
CA ALA A 251 -5.42 0.30 18.76
C ALA A 251 -4.00 0.07 18.22
N LEU A 252 -3.86 -0.54 17.03
CA LEU A 252 -2.58 -0.74 16.37
C LEU A 252 -1.94 0.60 15.97
N ASP A 253 -2.71 1.50 15.39
CA ASP A 253 -2.26 2.82 14.94
C ASP A 253 -1.80 3.66 16.14
N GLU A 254 -2.51 3.60 17.27
CA GLU A 254 -2.10 4.26 18.49
C GLU A 254 -0.83 3.65 19.10
N TRP A 255 -0.73 2.31 19.13
CA TRP A 255 0.48 1.62 19.59
C TRP A 255 1.71 1.98 18.75
N LEU A 256 1.55 2.04 17.42
CA LEU A 256 2.62 2.44 16.50
C LEU A 256 3.08 3.90 16.76
N LEU A 257 2.15 4.83 17.02
CA LEU A 257 2.49 6.21 17.34
C LEU A 257 3.27 6.35 18.65
N ARG A 258 3.09 5.44 19.61
CA ARG A 258 3.83 5.43 20.88
C ARG A 258 5.28 4.99 20.73
N GLN A 259 5.64 4.32 19.63
CA GLN A 259 7.02 3.89 19.37
C GLN A 259 7.92 5.08 19.04
N LYS A 260 9.08 5.21 19.71
CA LYS A 260 9.95 6.39 19.59
C LYS A 260 10.40 6.71 18.16
N VAL A 261 10.76 5.71 17.37
CA VAL A 261 11.28 5.89 16.00
C VAL A 261 10.14 5.87 14.98
N VAL A 262 9.35 4.81 14.99
CA VAL A 262 8.27 4.60 14.01
C VAL A 262 7.16 5.64 14.21
N GLY A 263 6.79 5.95 15.46
CA GLY A 263 5.74 6.91 15.77
C GLY A 263 6.08 8.32 15.30
N SER A 264 7.34 8.76 15.50
CA SER A 264 7.76 10.08 15.02
C SER A 264 7.74 10.16 13.47
N LEU A 265 8.10 9.07 12.78
CA LEU A 265 8.05 9.02 11.33
C LEU A 265 6.61 9.06 10.81
N ILE A 266 5.70 8.27 11.43
CA ILE A 266 4.27 8.27 11.09
C ILE A 266 3.67 9.66 11.33
N ALA A 267 3.93 10.27 12.49
CA ALA A 267 3.41 11.60 12.81
C ALA A 267 3.86 12.65 11.78
N ARG A 268 5.14 12.65 11.37
CA ARG A 268 5.66 13.55 10.34
C ARG A 268 5.03 13.30 8.97
N LEU A 269 4.91 12.05 8.56
CA LEU A 269 4.31 11.66 7.28
C LEU A 269 2.83 12.08 7.20
N GLU A 270 2.06 11.80 8.25
CA GLU A 270 0.64 12.14 8.31
C GLU A 270 0.45 13.67 8.42
N THR A 271 1.33 14.38 9.15
CA THR A 271 1.35 15.84 9.20
C THR A 271 1.62 16.43 7.82
N ALA A 272 2.62 15.92 7.10
CA ALA A 272 2.92 16.36 5.75
C ALA A 272 1.72 16.18 4.81
N ARG A 273 1.05 15.04 4.87
CA ARG A 273 -0.16 14.76 4.06
C ARG A 273 -1.31 15.72 4.41
N LEU A 274 -1.58 15.90 5.70
CA LEU A 274 -2.61 16.79 6.18
C LEU A 274 -2.35 18.23 5.71
N THR A 275 -1.16 18.76 6.02
CA THR A 275 -0.80 20.15 5.72
C THR A 275 -0.70 20.40 4.21
N ARG A 276 -0.18 19.45 3.43
CA ARG A 276 -0.17 19.52 1.96
C ARG A 276 -1.59 19.65 1.40
N THR A 277 -2.48 18.79 1.85
CA THR A 277 -3.86 18.76 1.37
C THR A 277 -4.62 20.02 1.79
N LEU A 278 -4.53 20.40 3.06
CA LEU A 278 -5.14 21.63 3.58
C LEU A 278 -4.63 22.87 2.83
N GLY A 279 -3.30 23.03 2.75
CA GLY A 279 -2.69 24.18 2.08
C GLY A 279 -3.08 24.28 0.60
N THR A 280 -3.15 23.13 -0.10
CA THR A 280 -3.58 23.10 -1.50
C THR A 280 -5.05 23.49 -1.64
N LEU A 281 -5.93 22.96 -0.80
CA LEU A 281 -7.36 23.26 -0.85
C LEU A 281 -7.65 24.74 -0.49
N LEU A 282 -7.02 25.26 0.57
CA LEU A 282 -7.16 26.67 0.95
C LEU A 282 -6.67 27.61 -0.16
N ARG A 283 -5.53 27.31 -0.74
CA ARG A 283 -4.97 28.08 -1.86
C ARG A 283 -5.86 28.08 -3.11
N ASN A 284 -6.69 27.05 -3.27
CA ASN A 284 -7.71 26.96 -4.31
C ASN A 284 -9.07 27.56 -3.87
N GLY A 285 -9.12 28.27 -2.74
CA GLY A 285 -10.32 28.97 -2.27
C GLY A 285 -11.35 28.08 -1.56
N VAL A 286 -11.00 26.84 -1.22
CA VAL A 286 -11.89 25.95 -0.45
C VAL A 286 -11.96 26.43 0.99
N PRO A 287 -13.16 26.64 1.58
CA PRO A 287 -13.29 27.05 2.98
C PRO A 287 -12.60 26.08 3.95
N LEU A 288 -12.01 26.60 5.02
CA LEU A 288 -11.18 25.83 5.98
C LEU A 288 -11.88 24.59 6.51
N LEU A 289 -13.13 24.69 6.96
CA LEU A 289 -13.88 23.54 7.48
C LEU A 289 -14.10 22.42 6.43
N ALA A 290 -14.42 22.82 5.21
CA ALA A 290 -14.55 21.86 4.11
C ALA A 290 -13.19 21.23 3.76
N ALA A 291 -12.13 22.02 3.77
CA ALA A 291 -10.76 21.56 3.54
C ALA A 291 -10.31 20.53 4.60
N ILE A 292 -10.60 20.77 5.90
CA ILE A 292 -10.30 19.81 6.98
C ILE A 292 -11.05 18.49 6.74
N GLY A 293 -12.35 18.56 6.40
CA GLY A 293 -13.17 17.36 6.10
C GLY A 293 -12.64 16.54 4.93
N ILE A 294 -12.03 17.17 3.92
CA ILE A 294 -11.39 16.49 2.80
C ILE A 294 -10.01 15.95 3.21
N ALA A 295 -9.19 16.75 3.90
CA ALA A 295 -7.83 16.41 4.26
C ALA A 295 -7.74 15.23 5.24
N ARG A 296 -8.70 15.09 6.17
CA ARG A 296 -8.79 13.92 7.06
C ARG A 296 -8.86 12.58 6.30
N ASN A 297 -9.51 12.55 5.13
CA ASN A 297 -9.67 11.33 4.33
C ASN A 297 -8.38 10.87 3.65
N VAL A 298 -7.35 11.71 3.62
CA VAL A 298 -6.02 11.39 3.07
C VAL A 298 -5.13 10.72 4.11
N MET A 299 -5.45 10.92 5.37
CA MET A 299 -4.69 10.36 6.48
C MET A 299 -4.97 8.87 6.62
N SER A 300 -3.93 8.13 6.98
CA SER A 300 -4.00 6.67 7.11
C SER A 300 -4.11 6.22 8.57
N ASN A 301 -3.56 7.00 9.51
CA ASN A 301 -3.55 6.69 10.93
C ASN A 301 -4.83 7.18 11.61
N LEU A 302 -5.63 6.24 12.14
CA LEU A 302 -6.94 6.55 12.73
C LEU A 302 -6.86 7.40 13.99
N ALA A 303 -5.79 7.28 14.79
CA ALA A 303 -5.64 8.08 16.00
C ALA A 303 -5.37 9.57 15.67
N LEU A 304 -4.64 9.85 14.60
CA LEU A 304 -4.44 11.22 14.11
C LEU A 304 -5.69 11.77 13.40
N VAL A 305 -6.45 10.89 12.72
CA VAL A 305 -7.74 11.27 12.13
C VAL A 305 -8.72 11.73 13.21
N GLU A 306 -8.76 11.02 14.34
CA GLU A 306 -9.60 11.41 15.49
C GLU A 306 -9.23 12.80 16.03
N ASP A 307 -7.93 13.10 16.13
CA ASP A 307 -7.46 14.44 16.54
C ASP A 307 -7.87 15.52 15.54
N VAL A 308 -7.85 15.22 14.24
CA VAL A 308 -8.30 16.16 13.18
C VAL A 308 -9.81 16.36 13.21
N ASP A 309 -10.59 15.30 13.48
CA ASP A 309 -12.04 15.39 13.63
C ASP A 309 -12.42 16.26 14.83
N ALA A 310 -11.77 16.05 15.97
CA ALA A 310 -11.95 16.91 17.16
C ALA A 310 -11.54 18.36 16.87
N ALA A 311 -10.44 18.58 16.14
CA ALA A 311 -10.02 19.92 15.74
C ALA A 311 -11.00 20.57 14.76
N ALA A 312 -11.66 19.81 13.87
CA ALA A 312 -12.69 20.35 12.99
C ALA A 312 -13.90 20.90 13.78
N ASP A 313 -14.33 20.18 14.81
CA ASP A 313 -15.41 20.65 15.70
C ASP A 313 -15.02 21.90 16.50
N ASP A 314 -13.78 21.96 17.00
CA ASP A 314 -13.25 23.14 17.67
C ASP A 314 -13.18 24.35 16.73
N VAL A 315 -12.69 24.19 15.51
CA VAL A 315 -12.63 25.24 14.49
C VAL A 315 -14.01 25.73 14.11
N LYS A 316 -15.00 24.84 14.03
CA LYS A 316 -16.40 25.20 13.81
C LYS A 316 -16.95 26.10 14.93
N ASN A 317 -16.45 25.94 16.16
CA ASN A 317 -16.80 26.75 17.31
C ASN A 317 -15.94 28.02 17.44
N GLY A 318 -15.10 28.32 16.44
CA GLY A 318 -14.29 29.56 16.38
C GLY A 318 -12.91 29.47 17.04
N HIS A 319 -12.46 28.28 17.41
CA HIS A 319 -11.10 28.10 17.92
C HIS A 319 -10.08 28.01 16.76
N GLY A 320 -8.82 28.39 17.02
CA GLY A 320 -7.75 28.27 16.05
C GLY A 320 -7.39 26.81 15.77
N LEU A 321 -7.04 26.51 14.52
CA LEU A 321 -6.66 25.16 14.07
C LEU A 321 -5.42 24.64 14.79
N ALA A 322 -4.38 25.49 14.96
CA ALA A 322 -3.14 25.12 15.64
C ALA A 322 -3.41 24.67 17.09
N MET A 323 -4.20 25.46 17.83
CA MET A 323 -4.54 25.19 19.23
C MET A 323 -5.40 23.90 19.35
N SER A 324 -6.32 23.70 18.41
CA SER A 324 -7.21 22.53 18.38
C SER A 324 -6.42 21.25 18.12
N LEU A 325 -5.51 21.24 17.14
CA LEU A 325 -4.63 20.10 16.85
C LEU A 325 -3.64 19.81 17.99
N ALA A 326 -3.24 20.83 18.76
CA ALA A 326 -2.31 20.67 19.88
C ALA A 326 -2.89 19.85 21.04
N ARG A 327 -4.21 19.77 21.18
CA ARG A 327 -4.89 19.03 22.28
C ARG A 327 -4.56 17.53 22.25
N GLY A 328 -4.48 16.93 21.08
CA GLY A 328 -4.15 15.52 20.91
C GLY A 328 -2.70 15.15 21.22
N LYS A 329 -1.78 16.13 21.31
CA LYS A 329 -0.34 15.96 21.59
C LYS A 329 0.39 14.98 20.65
N ARG A 330 -0.22 14.61 19.52
CA ARG A 330 0.33 13.64 18.54
C ARG A 330 1.00 14.34 17.35
N PHE A 331 0.67 15.60 17.10
CA PHE A 331 1.29 16.39 16.03
C PHE A 331 2.63 16.99 16.44
N PRO A 332 3.61 17.07 15.49
CA PRO A 332 4.91 17.70 15.75
C PRO A 332 4.76 19.18 16.15
N ARG A 333 5.52 19.60 17.17
CA ARG A 333 5.46 20.99 17.68
C ARG A 333 5.73 22.03 16.60
N LEU A 334 6.70 21.77 15.73
CA LEU A 334 7.04 22.69 14.63
C LEU A 334 5.83 22.91 13.69
N ALA A 335 5.09 21.85 13.37
CA ALA A 335 3.89 21.98 12.54
C ALA A 335 2.84 22.89 13.19
N LEU A 336 2.58 22.69 14.48
CA LEU A 336 1.63 23.50 15.23
C LEU A 336 2.04 24.98 15.27
N GLN A 337 3.32 25.26 15.48
CA GLN A 337 3.85 26.63 15.45
C GLN A 337 3.72 27.28 14.07
N MET A 338 4.05 26.55 13.00
CA MET A 338 3.90 27.08 11.64
C MET A 338 2.44 27.34 11.26
N ILE A 339 1.52 26.46 11.68
CA ILE A 339 0.08 26.65 11.50
C ILE A 339 -0.39 27.88 12.27
N GLN A 340 0.03 28.04 13.52
CA GLN A 340 -0.31 29.20 14.34
C GLN A 340 0.14 30.51 13.70
N VAL A 341 1.40 30.57 13.23
CA VAL A 341 1.91 31.78 12.52
C VAL A 341 1.08 32.05 11.25
N GLY A 342 0.68 31.00 10.54
CA GLY A 342 -0.19 31.12 9.36
C GLY A 342 -1.58 31.68 9.70
N GLU A 343 -2.16 31.27 10.83
CA GLU A 343 -3.44 31.81 11.33
C GLU A 343 -3.31 33.27 11.72
N GLU A 344 -2.29 33.62 12.49
CA GLU A 344 -2.06 34.99 12.98
C GLU A 344 -1.72 35.96 11.83
N SER A 345 -1.02 35.51 10.80
CA SER A 345 -0.62 36.34 9.66
C SER A 345 -1.65 36.35 8.50
N GLY A 346 -2.71 35.55 8.59
CA GLY A 346 -3.67 35.39 7.50
C GLY A 346 -3.11 34.67 6.26
N ALA A 347 -1.93 34.03 6.37
CA ALA A 347 -1.25 33.30 5.29
C ALA A 347 -1.21 31.81 5.57
N LEU A 348 -2.33 31.25 6.07
CA LEU A 348 -2.44 29.87 6.50
C LEU A 348 -2.12 28.86 5.38
N ASP A 349 -2.61 29.11 4.15
CA ASP A 349 -2.33 28.29 2.98
C ASP A 349 -0.83 28.15 2.70
N THR A 350 -0.12 29.27 2.73
CA THR A 350 1.32 29.32 2.47
C THR A 350 2.11 28.63 3.58
N MET A 351 1.74 28.83 4.84
CA MET A 351 2.42 28.19 5.98
C MET A 351 2.15 26.69 6.04
N LEU A 352 0.95 26.24 5.70
CA LEU A 352 0.64 24.82 5.57
C LEU A 352 1.47 24.14 4.47
N LEU A 353 1.62 24.78 3.31
CA LEU A 353 2.44 24.23 2.22
C LEU A 353 3.93 24.16 2.59
N LYS A 354 4.46 25.19 3.26
CA LYS A 354 5.83 25.18 3.80
C LYS A 354 6.03 24.10 4.86
N THR A 355 5.04 23.91 5.73
CA THR A 355 5.03 22.83 6.72
C THR A 355 5.10 21.48 6.02
N ALA A 356 4.29 21.29 4.99
CA ALA A 356 4.31 20.06 4.18
C ALA A 356 5.68 19.82 3.56
N ASP A 357 6.29 20.83 2.90
CA ASP A 357 7.62 20.70 2.27
C ASP A 357 8.67 20.29 3.31
N THR A 358 8.65 20.90 4.51
CA THR A 358 9.57 20.58 5.60
C THR A 358 9.44 19.12 6.05
N PHE A 359 8.21 18.68 6.33
CA PHE A 359 7.99 17.31 6.83
C PHE A 359 8.10 16.25 5.75
N GLU A 360 7.83 16.55 4.48
CA GLU A 360 8.13 15.66 3.35
C GLU A 360 9.65 15.41 3.24
N LEU A 361 10.44 16.49 3.31
CA LEU A 361 11.90 16.40 3.27
C LEU A 361 12.47 15.62 4.48
N GLU A 362 12.03 15.94 5.71
CA GLU A 362 12.46 15.23 6.92
C GLU A 362 12.08 13.75 6.89
N THR A 363 10.89 13.43 6.38
CA THR A 363 10.42 12.05 6.22
C THR A 363 11.27 11.29 5.20
N ALA A 364 11.55 11.89 4.03
CA ALA A 364 12.41 11.31 3.01
C ALA A 364 13.82 11.04 3.55
N GLN A 365 14.43 12.03 4.25
CA GLN A 365 15.74 11.85 4.87
C GLN A 365 15.75 10.79 5.97
N SER A 366 14.67 10.66 6.74
CA SER A 366 14.55 9.63 7.78
C SER A 366 14.46 8.24 7.18
N ILE A 367 13.69 8.08 6.10
CA ILE A 367 13.63 6.83 5.32
C ILE A 367 14.99 6.51 4.72
N ASP A 368 15.69 7.48 4.12
CA ASP A 368 17.01 7.28 3.53
C ASP A 368 18.02 6.81 4.57
N ARG A 369 18.03 7.41 5.75
CA ARG A 369 18.89 6.99 6.87
C ARG A 369 18.57 5.57 7.34
N ALA A 370 17.29 5.22 7.46
CA ALA A 370 16.88 3.89 7.84
C ALA A 370 17.31 2.83 6.81
N LEU A 371 17.14 3.13 5.51
CA LEU A 371 17.55 2.26 4.42
C LEU A 371 19.09 2.13 4.34
N ALA A 372 19.82 3.22 4.54
CA ALA A 372 21.28 3.21 4.57
C ALA A 372 21.85 2.38 5.74
N ALA A 373 21.18 2.39 6.90
CA ALA A 373 21.58 1.58 8.05
C ALA A 373 21.22 0.09 7.90
N LEU A 374 20.21 -0.23 7.09
CA LEU A 374 19.71 -1.59 6.92
C LEU A 374 20.75 -2.51 6.26
N VAL A 375 21.48 -2.02 5.25
CA VAL A 375 22.49 -2.82 4.52
C VAL A 375 23.64 -3.24 5.44
N PRO A 376 24.33 -2.35 6.16
CA PRO A 376 25.39 -2.75 7.11
C PRO A 376 24.86 -3.68 8.20
N LEU A 377 23.66 -3.45 8.72
CA LEU A 377 23.07 -4.30 9.76
C LEU A 377 22.86 -5.74 9.26
N ILE A 378 22.24 -5.88 8.08
CA ILE A 378 22.03 -7.21 7.46
C ILE A 378 23.37 -7.89 7.21
N THR A 379 24.35 -7.17 6.65
CA THR A 379 25.67 -7.74 6.36
C THR A 379 26.37 -8.21 7.62
N LEU A 380 26.31 -7.45 8.72
CA LEU A 380 26.88 -7.84 10.00
C LEU A 380 26.21 -9.06 10.61
N VAL A 381 24.87 -9.12 10.57
CA VAL A 381 24.11 -10.29 11.02
C VAL A 381 24.46 -11.53 10.20
N LEU A 382 24.51 -11.40 8.86
CA LEU A 382 24.86 -12.50 7.97
C LEU A 382 26.30 -12.98 8.18
N ALA A 383 27.26 -12.06 8.31
CA ALA A 383 28.65 -12.40 8.59
C ALA A 383 28.80 -13.14 9.92
N SER A 384 28.05 -12.72 10.95
CA SER A 384 28.03 -13.38 12.27
C SER A 384 27.46 -14.81 12.15
N VAL A 385 26.36 -15.01 11.44
CA VAL A 385 25.74 -16.33 11.25
C VAL A 385 26.67 -17.26 10.45
N VAL A 386 27.23 -16.76 9.34
CA VAL A 386 28.19 -17.54 8.52
C VAL A 386 29.43 -17.90 9.33
N GLY A 387 29.99 -16.95 10.09
CA GLY A 387 31.14 -17.19 10.97
C GLY A 387 30.86 -18.27 12.02
N LEU A 388 29.67 -18.22 12.63
CA LEU A 388 29.24 -19.22 13.62
C LEU A 388 29.10 -20.62 12.98
N VAL A 389 28.56 -20.72 11.77
CA VAL A 389 28.46 -22.00 11.05
C VAL A 389 29.85 -22.53 10.67
N ILE A 390 30.77 -21.66 10.18
CA ILE A 390 32.14 -22.07 9.85
C ILE A 390 32.86 -22.59 11.09
N ILE A 391 32.79 -21.88 12.22
CA ILE A 391 33.40 -22.34 13.49
C ILE A 391 32.81 -23.69 13.89
N SER A 392 31.50 -23.89 13.75
CA SER A 392 30.80 -25.12 14.08
C SER A 392 31.23 -26.34 13.23
N VAL A 393 31.80 -26.09 12.07
CA VAL A 393 32.39 -27.15 11.20
C VAL A 393 33.88 -27.33 11.47
N LEU A 394 34.65 -26.21 11.66
CA LEU A 394 36.10 -26.27 11.83
C LEU A 394 36.53 -26.86 13.17
N VAL A 395 35.86 -26.54 14.26
CA VAL A 395 36.26 -27.03 15.61
C VAL A 395 36.21 -28.56 15.67
N PRO A 396 35.08 -29.20 15.26
CA PRO A 396 35.05 -30.64 15.18
C PRO A 396 36.16 -31.26 14.31
N LEU A 397 36.46 -30.64 13.18
CA LEU A 397 37.52 -31.10 12.27
C LEU A 397 38.90 -31.05 12.92
N TYR A 398 39.16 -30.02 13.71
CA TYR A 398 40.42 -29.87 14.45
C TYR A 398 40.52 -30.88 15.60
N ASP A 399 39.43 -31.11 16.34
CA ASP A 399 39.38 -32.10 17.41
C ASP A 399 39.62 -33.53 16.88
N LEU A 400 39.04 -33.86 15.72
CA LEU A 400 39.27 -35.15 15.07
C LEU A 400 40.75 -35.34 14.65
N THR A 401 41.40 -34.32 14.10
CA THR A 401 42.83 -34.40 13.73
C THR A 401 43.73 -34.63 14.93
N ASN A 402 43.39 -34.05 16.10
CA ASN A 402 44.12 -34.28 17.36
C ASN A 402 43.84 -35.61 18.02
N ALA A 403 42.68 -36.26 17.74
CA ALA A 403 42.34 -37.57 18.28
C ALA A 403 42.91 -38.74 17.49
N ILE A 404 43.34 -38.52 16.24
CA ILE A 404 43.91 -39.53 15.33
C ILE A 404 45.45 -39.46 15.26
N GLY A 405 46.07 -38.34 15.68
CA GLY A 405 47.52 -38.15 15.77
C GLY A 405 48.07 -38.36 17.14
#